data_5c3e15a7a4f84cae8156934093c9fed2
#
_entry.id   5c3e15a7a4f84cae8156934093c9fed2
#
_cell.length_a   1.000
_cell.length_b   1.000
_cell.length_c   1.000
_cell.angle_alpha   90.00
_cell.angle_beta   90.00
_cell.angle_gamma   90.00
#
_symmetry.space_group_name_H-M   'P 1'
#
loop_
_entity.id
_entity.type
_entity.pdbx_description
1 polymer ?
#
loop_
_entity_poly.entity_id
_entity_poly.type
_entity_poly.pdbx_seq_one_letter_code
_entity_poly.pdbx_strand_id
1 'polypeptide(L)'
;MFLQVHTIETAPAKSAEILKQVKEKFGFVPNLMGVFAESPEILQAYLTLGDLVDRTTLTPLERQIAFIGSSVANSCEYCVAAHTALSSMQNLPAEVIESIRENRPITDAKLEALRKFVQSATEKRGNVSEEEKAAFLEAGYTKQNILEIILVVGMKTLSNYTNHIAETPLDTPFEPAKWQKAAA
;
A
#
# COMPACT_ATOMS: atom_id res chain seq x y z
N MET A 1 -7.79 -21.96 2.65
CA MET A 1 -7.73 -20.63 1.98
C MET A 1 -8.84 -20.57 0.95
N PHE A 2 -9.66 -19.51 0.94
CA PHE A 2 -10.81 -19.39 0.03
C PHE A 2 -10.39 -19.05 -1.41
N LEU A 3 -9.37 -18.19 -1.58
CA LEU A 3 -8.75 -17.88 -2.87
C LEU A 3 -7.37 -18.51 -2.95
N GLN A 4 -7.05 -19.10 -4.10
CA GLN A 4 -5.76 -19.75 -4.33
C GLN A 4 -4.66 -18.71 -4.54
N VAL A 5 -3.46 -18.96 -4.04
CA VAL A 5 -2.23 -18.27 -4.49
C VAL A 5 -1.72 -18.99 -5.73
N HIS A 6 -1.97 -18.43 -6.89
CA HIS A 6 -1.49 -19.01 -8.16
C HIS A 6 0.01 -18.80 -8.35
N THR A 7 0.64 -19.77 -8.97
CA THR A 7 1.95 -19.63 -9.60
C THR A 7 1.76 -19.33 -11.09
N ILE A 8 2.85 -19.10 -11.83
CA ILE A 8 2.80 -18.92 -13.28
C ILE A 8 2.18 -20.17 -13.96
N GLU A 9 2.45 -21.36 -13.41
CA GLU A 9 2.01 -22.65 -13.95
C GLU A 9 0.54 -22.95 -13.66
N THR A 10 -0.01 -22.43 -12.57
CA THR A 10 -1.39 -22.71 -12.12
C THR A 10 -2.37 -21.61 -12.46
N ALA A 11 -1.88 -20.41 -12.82
CA ALA A 11 -2.74 -19.28 -13.14
C ALA A 11 -3.48 -19.44 -14.48
N PRO A 12 -4.68 -18.84 -14.64
CA PRO A 12 -5.31 -18.69 -15.93
C PRO A 12 -4.34 -18.10 -16.97
N ALA A 13 -4.43 -18.53 -18.24
CA ALA A 13 -3.43 -18.21 -19.27
C ALA A 13 -3.10 -16.71 -19.38
N LYS A 14 -4.13 -15.83 -19.36
CA LYS A 14 -3.92 -14.38 -19.41
C LYS A 14 -3.16 -13.86 -18.19
N SER A 15 -3.48 -14.35 -16.99
CA SER A 15 -2.80 -13.99 -15.76
C SER A 15 -1.37 -14.52 -15.72
N ALA A 16 -1.11 -15.71 -16.24
CA ALA A 16 0.22 -16.30 -16.30
C ALA A 16 1.21 -15.40 -17.06
N GLU A 17 0.78 -14.79 -18.18
CA GLU A 17 1.62 -13.85 -18.94
C GLU A 17 1.94 -12.57 -18.11
N ILE A 18 0.97 -12.08 -17.35
CA ILE A 18 1.18 -10.92 -16.47
C ILE A 18 2.12 -11.30 -15.30
N LEU A 19 1.95 -12.50 -14.71
CA LEU A 19 2.81 -12.96 -13.62
C LEU A 19 4.27 -13.16 -14.05
N LYS A 20 4.54 -13.50 -15.31
CA LYS A 20 5.91 -13.54 -15.85
C LYS A 20 6.57 -12.15 -15.77
N GLN A 21 5.84 -11.11 -16.22
CA GLN A 21 6.32 -9.72 -16.14
C GLN A 21 6.52 -9.26 -14.67
N VAL A 22 5.61 -9.68 -13.77
CA VAL A 22 5.76 -9.43 -12.32
C VAL A 22 7.05 -10.06 -11.80
N LYS A 23 7.32 -11.32 -12.15
CA LYS A 23 8.55 -12.03 -11.75
C LYS A 23 9.81 -11.35 -12.28
N GLU A 24 9.80 -10.88 -13.53
CA GLU A 24 10.91 -10.12 -14.11
C GLU A 24 11.16 -8.81 -13.36
N LYS A 25 10.10 -8.08 -13.00
CA LYS A 25 10.19 -6.78 -12.30
C LYS A 25 10.63 -6.92 -10.84
N PHE A 26 10.14 -7.92 -10.11
CA PHE A 26 10.33 -8.07 -8.66
C PHE A 26 11.30 -9.19 -8.26
N GLY A 27 11.72 -10.03 -9.20
CA GLY A 27 12.57 -11.20 -8.93
C GLY A 27 11.79 -12.44 -8.44
N PHE A 28 10.55 -12.27 -8.01
CA PHE A 28 9.62 -13.33 -7.60
C PHE A 28 8.17 -12.88 -7.86
N VAL A 29 7.22 -13.79 -7.67
CA VAL A 29 5.79 -13.47 -7.72
C VAL A 29 5.29 -13.31 -6.29
N PRO A 30 4.98 -12.08 -5.82
CA PRO A 30 4.37 -11.91 -4.49
C PRO A 30 3.04 -12.65 -4.37
N ASN A 31 2.77 -13.23 -3.20
CA ASN A 31 1.56 -14.01 -2.95
C ASN A 31 0.27 -13.23 -3.28
N LEU A 32 0.23 -11.93 -2.99
CA LEU A 32 -0.89 -11.07 -3.40
C LEU A 32 -1.11 -11.08 -4.92
N MET A 33 -0.04 -11.05 -5.72
CA MET A 33 -0.16 -11.13 -7.18
C MET A 33 -0.66 -12.51 -7.62
N GLY A 34 -0.24 -13.56 -6.92
CA GLY A 34 -0.76 -14.91 -7.09
C GLY A 34 -2.27 -14.99 -6.78
N VAL A 35 -2.75 -14.30 -5.75
CA VAL A 35 -4.20 -14.22 -5.46
C VAL A 35 -4.94 -13.42 -6.53
N PHE A 36 -4.41 -12.27 -6.93
CA PHE A 36 -5.01 -11.47 -8.01
C PHE A 36 -5.06 -12.22 -9.35
N ALA A 37 -4.20 -13.19 -9.56
CA ALA A 37 -4.14 -13.95 -10.80
C ALA A 37 -5.39 -14.80 -11.10
N GLU A 38 -6.29 -14.99 -10.12
CA GLU A 38 -7.62 -15.55 -10.35
C GLU A 38 -8.42 -14.73 -11.39
N SER A 39 -8.23 -13.38 -11.40
CA SER A 39 -8.82 -12.48 -12.40
C SER A 39 -7.73 -11.62 -13.03
N PRO A 40 -7.45 -11.78 -14.34
CA PRO A 40 -6.44 -10.98 -15.02
C PRO A 40 -6.77 -9.47 -15.01
N GLU A 41 -8.05 -9.12 -14.91
CA GLU A 41 -8.50 -7.72 -14.87
C GLU A 41 -8.04 -7.00 -13.61
N ILE A 42 -8.21 -7.59 -12.41
CA ILE A 42 -7.76 -6.97 -11.16
C ILE A 42 -6.23 -6.98 -11.07
N LEU A 43 -5.57 -8.04 -11.53
CA LEU A 43 -4.10 -8.11 -11.58
C LEU A 43 -3.54 -6.99 -12.45
N GLN A 44 -4.07 -6.82 -13.66
CA GLN A 44 -3.66 -5.74 -14.57
C GLN A 44 -3.99 -4.36 -14.01
N ALA A 45 -5.19 -4.17 -13.45
CA ALA A 45 -5.60 -2.90 -12.86
C ALA A 45 -4.67 -2.49 -11.72
N TYR A 46 -4.32 -3.42 -10.82
CA TYR A 46 -3.43 -3.15 -9.70
C TYR A 46 -2.03 -2.73 -10.15
N LEU A 47 -1.46 -3.42 -11.13
CA LEU A 47 -0.15 -3.05 -11.70
C LEU A 47 -0.20 -1.68 -12.38
N THR A 48 -1.27 -1.40 -13.15
CA THR A 48 -1.48 -0.11 -13.79
C THR A 48 -1.60 1.02 -12.76
N LEU A 49 -2.35 0.80 -11.68
CA LEU A 49 -2.44 1.79 -10.58
C LEU A 49 -1.06 2.02 -9.93
N GLY A 50 -0.26 0.98 -9.74
CA GLY A 50 1.12 1.11 -9.24
C GLY A 50 1.97 2.00 -10.14
N ASP A 51 1.96 1.77 -11.44
CA ASP A 51 2.69 2.60 -12.41
C ASP A 51 2.18 4.06 -12.46
N LEU A 52 0.88 4.28 -12.20
CA LEU A 52 0.32 5.62 -12.08
C LEU A 52 0.77 6.31 -10.78
N VAL A 53 0.77 5.60 -9.66
CA VAL A 53 1.27 6.13 -8.37
C VAL A 53 2.74 6.51 -8.47
N ASP A 54 3.57 5.73 -9.17
CA ASP A 54 4.99 6.05 -9.36
C ASP A 54 5.22 7.34 -10.16
N ARG A 55 4.24 7.78 -10.93
CA ARG A 55 4.27 9.05 -11.70
C ARG A 55 3.65 10.24 -10.98
N THR A 56 3.15 10.06 -9.75
CA THR A 56 2.64 11.16 -8.92
C THR A 56 3.74 12.13 -8.51
N THR A 57 3.36 13.30 -8.03
CA THR A 57 4.30 14.30 -7.50
C THR A 57 4.80 13.97 -6.09
N LEU A 58 4.22 12.95 -5.44
CA LEU A 58 4.67 12.47 -4.13
C LEU A 58 6.08 11.86 -4.23
N THR A 59 6.96 12.24 -3.33
CA THR A 59 8.29 11.63 -3.20
C THR A 59 8.19 10.14 -2.86
N PRO A 60 9.26 9.32 -3.08
CA PRO A 60 9.26 7.92 -2.67
C PRO A 60 8.87 7.71 -1.21
N LEU A 61 9.35 8.57 -0.29
CA LEU A 61 8.99 8.50 1.11
C LEU A 61 7.50 8.82 1.35
N GLU A 62 6.98 9.87 0.74
CA GLU A 62 5.57 10.25 0.86
C GLU A 62 4.63 9.18 0.31
N ARG A 63 5.02 8.50 -0.80
CA ARG A 63 4.27 7.34 -1.30
C ARG A 63 4.22 6.20 -0.28
N GLN A 64 5.37 5.88 0.37
CA GLN A 64 5.38 4.82 1.38
C GLN A 64 4.60 5.21 2.64
N ILE A 65 4.63 6.48 3.05
CA ILE A 65 3.75 6.98 4.13
C ILE A 65 2.28 6.73 3.77
N ALA A 66 1.88 7.03 2.54
CA ALA A 66 0.50 6.84 2.09
C ALA A 66 0.13 5.34 1.99
N PHE A 67 1.01 4.49 1.46
CA PHE A 67 0.79 3.04 1.37
C PHE A 67 0.68 2.37 2.74
N ILE A 68 1.65 2.63 3.63
CA ILE A 68 1.67 2.03 4.97
C ILE A 68 0.53 2.61 5.81
N GLY A 69 0.32 3.94 5.80
CA GLY A 69 -0.74 4.59 6.56
C GLY A 69 -2.13 4.08 6.22
N SER A 70 -2.45 3.93 4.92
CA SER A 70 -3.71 3.32 4.49
C SER A 70 -3.82 1.85 4.93
N SER A 71 -2.72 1.10 4.90
CA SER A 71 -2.71 -0.31 5.29
C SER A 71 -2.84 -0.50 6.80
N VAL A 72 -2.24 0.38 7.61
CA VAL A 72 -2.42 0.42 9.08
C VAL A 72 -3.87 0.77 9.44
N ALA A 73 -4.45 1.80 8.80
CA ALA A 73 -5.85 2.20 9.00
C ALA A 73 -6.82 1.05 8.67
N ASN A 74 -6.54 0.29 7.60
CA ASN A 74 -7.30 -0.89 7.21
C ASN A 74 -6.90 -2.17 7.97
N SER A 75 -5.89 -2.14 8.84
CA SER A 75 -5.38 -3.31 9.59
C SER A 75 -4.90 -4.46 8.68
N CYS A 76 -4.29 -4.14 7.53
CA CYS A 76 -3.79 -5.13 6.59
C CYS A 76 -2.33 -5.51 6.90
N GLU A 77 -2.13 -6.59 7.66
CA GLU A 77 -0.82 -7.05 8.12
C GLU A 77 0.14 -7.35 6.96
N TYR A 78 -0.34 -8.02 5.92
CA TYR A 78 0.44 -8.31 4.71
C TYR A 78 0.99 -7.04 4.07
N CYS A 79 0.14 -6.03 3.84
CA CYS A 79 0.54 -4.83 3.14
C CYS A 79 1.48 -3.95 3.97
N VAL A 80 1.27 -3.87 5.29
CA VAL A 80 2.21 -3.16 6.19
C VAL A 80 3.59 -3.81 6.11
N ALA A 81 3.68 -5.13 6.22
CA ALA A 81 4.95 -5.86 6.12
C ALA A 81 5.63 -5.66 4.76
N ALA A 82 4.90 -5.86 3.66
CA ALA A 82 5.44 -5.72 2.30
C ALA A 82 5.99 -4.31 2.05
N HIS A 83 5.23 -3.25 2.36
CA HIS A 83 5.68 -1.88 2.15
C HIS A 83 6.79 -1.46 3.11
N THR A 84 6.87 -2.02 4.32
CA THR A 84 8.02 -1.83 5.22
C THR A 84 9.29 -2.44 4.63
N ALA A 85 9.22 -3.67 4.13
CA ALA A 85 10.36 -4.32 3.47
C ALA A 85 10.82 -3.52 2.24
N LEU A 86 9.88 -3.07 1.39
CA LEU A 86 10.18 -2.22 0.23
C LEU A 86 10.82 -0.88 0.64
N SER A 87 10.36 -0.27 1.73
CA SER A 87 10.94 0.97 2.26
C SER A 87 12.39 0.76 2.70
N SER A 88 12.68 -0.35 3.36
CA SER A 88 14.05 -0.72 3.75
C SER A 88 14.95 -0.94 2.54
N MET A 89 14.47 -1.63 1.51
CA MET A 89 15.20 -1.84 0.25
C MET A 89 15.51 -0.52 -0.49
N GLN A 90 14.65 0.48 -0.32
CA GLN A 90 14.84 1.83 -0.88
C GLN A 90 15.69 2.74 0.03
N ASN A 91 16.21 2.24 1.15
CA ASN A 91 16.96 3.01 2.15
C ASN A 91 16.19 4.23 2.68
N LEU A 92 14.88 4.14 2.83
CA LEU A 92 14.06 5.21 3.39
C LEU A 92 14.26 5.30 4.92
N PRO A 93 14.03 6.49 5.54
CA PRO A 93 14.24 6.69 6.97
C PRO A 93 13.44 5.72 7.83
N ALA A 94 14.12 4.80 8.50
CA ALA A 94 13.49 3.75 9.31
C ALA A 94 12.61 4.32 10.43
N GLU A 95 13.03 5.43 11.07
CA GLU A 95 12.26 6.09 12.13
C GLU A 95 10.89 6.57 11.64
N VAL A 96 10.81 7.12 10.43
CA VAL A 96 9.54 7.55 9.82
C VAL A 96 8.64 6.34 9.57
N ILE A 97 9.19 5.28 8.97
CA ILE A 97 8.44 4.06 8.67
C ILE A 97 7.90 3.43 9.95
N GLU A 98 8.71 3.33 11.00
CA GLU A 98 8.29 2.75 12.27
C GLU A 98 7.22 3.59 12.97
N SER A 99 7.33 4.93 12.90
CA SER A 99 6.28 5.83 13.42
C SER A 99 4.92 5.55 12.78
N ILE A 100 4.86 5.31 11.46
CA ILE A 100 3.60 4.99 10.77
C ILE A 100 3.08 3.62 11.20
N ARG A 101 3.95 2.61 11.27
CA ARG A 101 3.61 1.23 11.67
C ARG A 101 2.97 1.19 13.06
N GLU A 102 3.51 1.98 13.98
CA GLU A 102 3.05 2.08 15.37
C GLU A 102 1.96 3.14 15.57
N ASN A 103 1.49 3.76 14.49
CA ASN A 103 0.53 4.87 14.54
C ASN A 103 0.97 6.00 15.48
N ARG A 104 2.29 6.27 15.53
CA ARG A 104 2.90 7.37 16.29
C ARG A 104 3.11 8.61 15.39
N PRO A 105 3.16 9.81 15.97
CA PRO A 105 3.49 11.03 15.23
C PRO A 105 4.86 10.95 14.55
N ILE A 106 4.96 11.54 13.36
CA ILE A 106 6.23 11.76 12.65
C ILE A 106 6.77 13.13 13.10
N THR A 107 8.07 13.21 13.37
CA THR A 107 8.71 14.47 13.84
C THR A 107 8.64 15.59 12.80
N ASP A 108 8.77 15.27 11.52
CA ASP A 108 8.59 16.24 10.44
C ASP A 108 7.11 16.62 10.30
N ALA A 109 6.81 17.91 10.49
CA ALA A 109 5.43 18.40 10.50
C ALA A 109 4.69 18.22 9.18
N LYS A 110 5.40 18.32 8.05
CA LYS A 110 4.82 18.11 6.73
C LYS A 110 4.45 16.65 6.52
N LEU A 111 5.36 15.71 6.84
CA LEU A 111 5.11 14.29 6.74
C LEU A 111 4.03 13.82 7.73
N GLU A 112 3.96 14.44 8.91
CA GLU A 112 2.88 14.16 9.88
C GLU A 112 1.51 14.60 9.36
N ALA A 113 1.43 15.76 8.69
CA ALA A 113 0.19 16.19 8.06
C ALA A 113 -0.26 15.20 6.96
N LEU A 114 0.68 14.67 6.16
CA LEU A 114 0.40 13.62 5.18
C LEU A 114 -0.13 12.35 5.86
N ARG A 115 0.55 11.87 6.91
CA ARG A 115 0.13 10.67 7.65
C ARG A 115 -1.31 10.82 8.16
N LYS A 116 -1.61 11.95 8.82
CA LYS A 116 -2.96 12.25 9.33
C LYS A 116 -4.01 12.31 8.24
N PHE A 117 -3.69 12.97 7.13
CA PHE A 117 -4.63 13.09 6.01
C PHE A 117 -4.93 11.74 5.38
N VAL A 118 -3.91 10.90 5.15
CA VAL A 118 -4.07 9.54 4.62
C VAL A 118 -4.92 8.68 5.55
N GLN A 119 -4.65 8.72 6.85
CA GLN A 119 -5.42 7.99 7.85
C GLN A 119 -6.89 8.43 7.83
N SER A 120 -7.15 9.73 7.92
CA SER A 120 -8.52 10.27 7.89
C SER A 120 -9.24 9.92 6.59
N ALA A 121 -8.59 10.10 5.43
CA ALA A 121 -9.17 9.76 4.13
C ALA A 121 -9.55 8.27 4.04
N THR A 122 -8.72 7.38 4.61
CA THR A 122 -8.98 5.94 4.61
C THR A 122 -10.12 5.58 5.57
N GLU A 123 -10.03 5.98 6.84
CA GLU A 123 -11.00 5.63 7.89
C GLU A 123 -12.38 6.23 7.62
N LYS A 124 -12.42 7.47 7.17
CA LYS A 124 -13.67 8.20 6.88
C LYS A 124 -14.18 7.98 5.45
N ARG A 125 -13.53 7.13 4.67
CA ARG A 125 -13.93 6.82 3.29
C ARG A 125 -14.08 8.08 2.43
N GLY A 126 -13.10 8.99 2.54
CA GLY A 126 -13.06 10.26 1.81
C GLY A 126 -13.87 11.39 2.45
N ASN A 127 -14.63 11.19 3.53
CA ASN A 127 -15.36 12.25 4.23
C ASN A 127 -14.44 13.05 5.17
N VAL A 128 -13.38 13.62 4.61
CA VAL A 128 -12.40 14.44 5.32
C VAL A 128 -12.98 15.81 5.60
N SER A 129 -12.79 16.34 6.82
CA SER A 129 -13.33 17.65 7.21
C SER A 129 -12.61 18.81 6.51
N GLU A 130 -13.23 20.01 6.54
CA GLU A 130 -12.61 21.21 5.97
C GLU A 130 -11.33 21.59 6.73
N GLU A 131 -11.30 21.40 8.05
CA GLU A 131 -10.13 21.67 8.90
C GLU A 131 -8.96 20.74 8.54
N GLU A 132 -9.24 19.45 8.32
CA GLU A 132 -8.22 18.47 7.91
C GLU A 132 -7.66 18.78 6.52
N LYS A 133 -8.52 19.18 5.58
CA LYS A 133 -8.09 19.63 4.25
C LYS A 133 -7.24 20.90 4.33
N ALA A 134 -7.66 21.88 5.13
CA ALA A 134 -6.91 23.11 5.34
C ALA A 134 -5.52 22.82 5.95
N ALA A 135 -5.45 22.04 7.03
CA ALA A 135 -4.19 21.67 7.66
C ALA A 135 -3.22 20.94 6.70
N PHE A 136 -3.73 20.09 5.82
CA PHE A 136 -2.93 19.41 4.80
C PHE A 136 -2.35 20.39 3.78
N LEU A 137 -3.15 21.36 3.31
CA LEU A 137 -2.69 22.39 2.37
C LEU A 137 -1.71 23.37 3.03
N GLU A 138 -1.95 23.77 4.29
CA GLU A 138 -1.06 24.64 5.07
C GLU A 138 0.31 24.00 5.33
N ALA A 139 0.36 22.67 5.42
CA ALA A 139 1.62 21.93 5.52
C ALA A 139 2.45 21.93 4.21
N GLY A 140 1.95 22.56 3.14
CA GLY A 140 2.64 22.73 1.87
C GLY A 140 2.32 21.68 0.83
N TYR A 141 1.27 20.89 1.02
CA TYR A 141 0.71 20.02 -0.02
C TYR A 141 -0.27 20.80 -0.92
N THR A 142 -0.65 20.20 -2.03
CA THR A 142 -1.50 20.81 -3.05
C THR A 142 -2.83 20.06 -3.19
N LYS A 143 -3.79 20.66 -3.88
CA LYS A 143 -5.03 19.98 -4.28
C LYS A 143 -4.77 18.77 -5.19
N GLN A 144 -3.69 18.80 -5.98
CA GLN A 144 -3.24 17.66 -6.76
C GLN A 144 -2.84 16.49 -5.84
N ASN A 145 -2.09 16.75 -4.77
CA ASN A 145 -1.69 15.72 -3.83
C ASN A 145 -2.90 15.07 -3.13
N ILE A 146 -4.00 15.80 -2.90
CA ILE A 146 -5.24 15.20 -2.40
C ILE A 146 -5.74 14.10 -3.34
N LEU A 147 -5.77 14.35 -4.66
CA LEU A 147 -6.20 13.38 -5.65
C LEU A 147 -5.20 12.22 -5.80
N GLU A 148 -3.92 12.50 -5.69
CA GLU A 148 -2.86 11.48 -5.71
C GLU A 148 -2.96 10.55 -4.49
N ILE A 149 -3.31 11.08 -3.31
CA ILE A 149 -3.59 10.26 -2.13
C ILE A 149 -4.84 9.40 -2.34
N ILE A 150 -5.90 9.93 -2.96
CA ILE A 150 -7.09 9.14 -3.29
C ILE A 150 -6.72 7.98 -4.23
N LEU A 151 -5.83 8.21 -5.20
CA LEU A 151 -5.32 7.14 -6.08
C LEU A 151 -4.62 6.04 -5.27
N VAL A 152 -3.75 6.43 -4.32
CA VAL A 152 -3.07 5.48 -3.42
C VAL A 152 -4.07 4.72 -2.56
N VAL A 153 -5.03 5.41 -1.92
CA VAL A 153 -6.06 4.78 -1.08
C VAL A 153 -6.91 3.80 -1.89
N GLY A 154 -7.29 4.16 -3.13
CA GLY A 154 -8.01 3.27 -4.04
C GLY A 154 -7.22 2.00 -4.36
N MET A 155 -5.94 2.14 -4.70
CA MET A 155 -5.04 1.00 -4.92
C MET A 155 -4.91 0.13 -3.66
N LYS A 156 -4.78 0.76 -2.47
CA LYS A 156 -4.70 0.03 -1.20
C LYS A 156 -6.01 -0.65 -0.82
N THR A 157 -7.15 -0.08 -1.17
CA THR A 157 -8.44 -0.74 -0.99
C THR A 157 -8.49 -2.08 -1.73
N LEU A 158 -8.05 -2.14 -2.99
CA LEU A 158 -7.96 -3.40 -3.74
C LEU A 158 -7.08 -4.43 -3.01
N SER A 159 -5.85 -4.05 -2.66
CA SER A 159 -4.91 -5.00 -2.04
C SER A 159 -5.29 -5.38 -0.60
N ASN A 160 -5.68 -4.41 0.24
CA ASN A 160 -6.02 -4.70 1.63
C ASN A 160 -7.25 -5.61 1.74
N TYR A 161 -8.31 -5.32 0.97
CA TYR A 161 -9.54 -6.13 1.02
C TYR A 161 -9.31 -7.52 0.43
N THR A 162 -8.55 -7.63 -0.66
CA THR A 162 -8.17 -8.94 -1.20
C THR A 162 -7.39 -9.75 -0.16
N ASN A 163 -6.39 -9.16 0.50
CA ASN A 163 -5.61 -9.86 1.51
C ASN A 163 -6.46 -10.31 2.71
N HIS A 164 -7.46 -9.50 3.12
CA HIS A 164 -8.38 -9.90 4.19
C HIS A 164 -9.28 -11.06 3.78
N ILE A 165 -9.84 -11.04 2.56
CA ILE A 165 -10.73 -12.10 2.06
C ILE A 165 -9.97 -13.40 1.79
N ALA A 166 -8.76 -13.28 1.22
CA ALA A 166 -7.94 -14.41 0.84
C ALA A 166 -7.11 -14.99 1.99
N GLU A 167 -6.95 -14.24 3.10
CA GLU A 167 -6.00 -14.57 4.16
C GLU A 167 -4.61 -14.83 3.57
N THR A 168 -4.16 -13.91 2.69
CA THR A 168 -2.94 -14.07 1.92
C THR A 168 -1.74 -14.32 2.83
N PRO A 169 -1.03 -15.45 2.68
CA PRO A 169 0.14 -15.73 3.49
C PRO A 169 1.25 -14.73 3.19
N LEU A 170 2.00 -14.33 4.22
CA LEU A 170 3.13 -13.43 4.05
C LEU A 170 4.24 -14.11 3.24
N ASP A 171 4.86 -13.35 2.32
CA ASP A 171 6.00 -13.85 1.55
C ASP A 171 7.25 -13.90 2.43
N THR A 172 8.08 -14.92 2.24
CA THR A 172 9.36 -15.08 2.97
C THR A 172 10.24 -13.81 2.95
N PRO A 173 10.39 -13.07 1.83
CA PRO A 173 11.16 -11.82 1.84
C PRO A 173 10.59 -10.72 2.74
N PHE A 174 9.32 -10.79 3.12
CA PHE A 174 8.65 -9.79 3.96
C PHE A 174 8.60 -10.19 5.44
N GLU A 175 8.92 -11.43 5.79
CA GLU A 175 8.90 -11.94 7.17
C GLU A 175 9.70 -11.06 8.16
N PRO A 176 10.90 -10.54 7.83
CA PRO A 176 11.63 -9.65 8.75
C PRO A 176 10.86 -8.36 9.12
N ALA A 177 9.91 -7.95 8.28
CA ALA A 177 9.08 -6.76 8.47
C ALA A 177 7.67 -7.09 8.97
N LYS A 178 7.41 -8.33 9.41
CA LYS A 178 6.11 -8.77 9.92
C LYS A 178 5.53 -7.75 10.90
N TRP A 179 4.23 -7.51 10.77
CA TRP A 179 3.51 -6.57 11.59
C TRP A 179 2.19 -7.19 12.04
N GLN A 180 1.81 -6.91 13.27
CA GLN A 180 0.52 -7.26 13.81
C GLN A 180 -0.09 -6.02 14.45
N LYS A 181 -1.37 -5.81 14.20
CA LYS A 181 -2.09 -4.73 14.88
C LYS A 181 -2.05 -5.00 16.38
N ALA A 182 -1.64 -3.98 17.18
CA ALA A 182 -1.74 -4.08 18.62
C ALA A 182 -3.18 -4.40 19.02
N ALA A 183 -3.34 -5.34 19.96
CA ALA A 183 -4.64 -5.62 20.53
C ALA A 183 -5.17 -4.35 21.23
N ALA A 184 -6.43 -3.98 20.93
CA ALA A 184 -7.08 -2.83 21.54
C ALA A 184 -7.44 -3.11 23.00
#